data_38d6cb62ecc25f1abce6f01f2c5c702d
#
_entry.id   38d6cb62ecc25f1abce6f01f2c5c702d
#
_cell.length_a   1.000
_cell.length_b   1.000
_cell.length_c   1.000
_cell.angle_alpha   90.00
_cell.angle_beta   90.00
_cell.angle_gamma   90.00
#
_symmetry.space_group_name_H-M   'P 1'
#
loop_
_entity.id
_entity.type
_entity.pdbx_description
1 polymer ?
#
loop_
_entity_poly.entity_id
_entity_poly.type
_entity_poly.pdbx_seq_one_letter_code
_entity_poly.pdbx_strand_id
1 'polypeptide(L)'
;MIQQIIILLVGFIFLVKGADWFVEGAASIARKMGIPQLIIGLTIVAMGTSMPEAAVSITAAMQQNAGITIGNVVGSNILNIFIILGITALITNVKIQKSTIRYEIPFMIFITIILMIFGMTDMKITFIEGVFLWILFIAYLVYLFIMARNSETQEEEKDIPVWKCLLFILIGGILVVKGSDFAVSGASAIARYFGMSERFIGLTIVAFGTSLPELVTSVTAAKRGNAGIAIGNIVGSNIFNILFVIGTTSLICSVPFESKFMIDSMIAVIAGLVLWFGTMKHQELRKPCGIVMLLCYGLYFIYLCLM
;
A
#
# COMPACT_ATOMS: atom_id res chain seq x y z
N MET A 1 10.46 -12.46 -27.40
CA MET A 1 11.31 -11.54 -26.61
C MET A 1 11.04 -10.07 -26.91
N ILE A 2 11.14 -9.57 -28.13
CA ILE A 2 10.88 -8.14 -28.45
C ILE A 2 9.51 -7.68 -27.99
N GLN A 3 8.46 -8.45 -28.25
CA GLN A 3 7.10 -8.14 -27.80
C GLN A 3 7.02 -7.97 -26.27
N GLN A 4 7.67 -8.83 -25.48
CA GLN A 4 7.66 -8.76 -24.02
C GLN A 4 8.41 -7.51 -23.50
N ILE A 5 9.50 -7.15 -24.17
CA ILE A 5 10.21 -5.90 -23.87
C ILE A 5 9.31 -4.69 -24.15
N ILE A 6 8.57 -4.69 -25.27
CA ILE A 6 7.62 -3.62 -25.59
C ILE A 6 6.51 -3.54 -24.52
N ILE A 7 5.92 -4.68 -24.11
CA ILE A 7 4.91 -4.72 -23.05
C ILE A 7 5.46 -4.16 -21.76
N LEU A 8 6.67 -4.56 -21.36
CA LEU A 8 7.35 -4.04 -20.16
C LEU A 8 7.55 -2.51 -20.24
N LEU A 9 8.05 -1.99 -21.33
CA LEU A 9 8.27 -0.55 -21.53
C LEU A 9 6.96 0.24 -21.52
N VAL A 10 5.91 -0.27 -22.20
CA VAL A 10 4.57 0.33 -22.18
C VAL A 10 4.02 0.33 -20.74
N GLY A 11 4.23 -0.77 -20.00
CA GLY A 11 3.86 -0.86 -18.59
C GLY A 11 4.51 0.25 -17.75
N PHE A 12 5.80 0.47 -17.89
CA PHE A 12 6.49 1.55 -17.19
C PHE A 12 6.03 2.95 -17.60
N ILE A 13 5.76 3.17 -18.89
CA ILE A 13 5.20 4.46 -19.35
C ILE A 13 3.82 4.71 -18.71
N PHE A 14 2.96 3.69 -18.67
CA PHE A 14 1.64 3.79 -18.05
C PHE A 14 1.74 4.03 -16.54
N LEU A 15 2.64 3.32 -15.83
CA LEU A 15 2.90 3.54 -14.41
C LEU A 15 3.30 4.99 -14.13
N VAL A 16 4.31 5.51 -14.82
CA VAL A 16 4.84 6.86 -14.55
C VAL A 16 3.81 7.93 -14.91
N LYS A 17 3.21 7.86 -16.12
CA LYS A 17 2.21 8.84 -16.55
C LYS A 17 0.91 8.74 -15.77
N GLY A 18 0.49 7.51 -15.45
CA GLY A 18 -0.68 7.26 -14.63
C GLY A 18 -0.50 7.83 -13.22
N ALA A 19 0.63 7.59 -12.57
CA ALA A 19 0.93 8.15 -11.26
C ALA A 19 0.99 9.69 -11.27
N ASP A 20 1.59 10.27 -12.31
CA ASP A 20 1.59 11.74 -12.50
C ASP A 20 0.18 12.33 -12.50
N TRP A 21 -0.73 11.75 -13.30
CA TRP A 21 -2.11 12.23 -13.39
C TRP A 21 -2.90 11.92 -12.12
N PHE A 22 -2.71 10.73 -11.54
CA PHE A 22 -3.41 10.31 -10.33
C PHE A 22 -3.07 11.23 -9.15
N VAL A 23 -1.79 11.50 -8.92
CA VAL A 23 -1.32 12.40 -7.86
C VAL A 23 -1.76 13.86 -8.12
N GLU A 24 -1.66 14.34 -9.37
CA GLU A 24 -2.13 15.70 -9.73
C GLU A 24 -3.61 15.87 -9.46
N GLY A 25 -4.43 14.89 -9.91
CA GLY A 25 -5.88 14.91 -9.68
C GLY A 25 -6.22 14.86 -8.20
N ALA A 26 -5.59 13.94 -7.45
CA ALA A 26 -5.80 13.78 -6.01
C ALA A 26 -5.40 15.05 -5.22
N ALA A 27 -4.21 15.61 -5.50
CA ALA A 27 -3.75 16.84 -4.85
C ALA A 27 -4.64 18.04 -5.18
N SER A 28 -5.14 18.12 -6.42
CA SER A 28 -6.03 19.23 -6.84
C SER A 28 -7.41 19.12 -6.21
N ILE A 29 -7.99 17.94 -6.07
CA ILE A 29 -9.23 17.73 -5.32
C ILE A 29 -9.04 18.09 -3.85
N ALA A 30 -7.95 17.68 -3.21
CA ALA A 30 -7.64 18.02 -1.84
C ALA A 30 -7.69 19.55 -1.63
N ARG A 31 -6.95 20.28 -2.47
CA ARG A 31 -6.92 21.76 -2.42
C ARG A 31 -8.30 22.38 -2.60
N LYS A 32 -9.05 21.96 -3.64
CA LYS A 32 -10.39 22.54 -3.93
C LYS A 32 -11.41 22.28 -2.84
N MET A 33 -11.34 21.14 -2.19
CA MET A 33 -12.27 20.77 -1.12
C MET A 33 -11.80 21.25 0.26
N GLY A 34 -10.63 21.91 0.35
CA GLY A 34 -10.03 22.28 1.63
C GLY A 34 -9.68 21.07 2.51
N ILE A 35 -9.49 19.89 1.89
CA ILE A 35 -9.18 18.64 2.60
C ILE A 35 -7.66 18.47 2.66
N PRO A 36 -7.08 18.13 3.82
CA PRO A 36 -5.65 17.82 3.91
C PRO A 36 -5.23 16.72 2.93
N GLN A 37 -4.11 16.92 2.24
CA GLN A 37 -3.55 15.94 1.29
C GLN A 37 -3.35 14.55 1.93
N LEU A 38 -3.08 14.52 3.24
CA LEU A 38 -2.97 13.28 4.01
C LEU A 38 -4.24 12.43 3.91
N ILE A 39 -5.42 13.04 4.06
CA ILE A 39 -6.70 12.30 4.05
C ILE A 39 -6.96 11.70 2.66
N ILE A 40 -6.67 12.45 1.60
CA ILE A 40 -6.78 11.93 0.23
C ILE A 40 -5.78 10.76 0.02
N GLY A 41 -4.57 10.90 0.58
CA GLY A 41 -3.59 9.81 0.59
C GLY A 41 -4.10 8.57 1.32
N LEU A 42 -4.63 8.74 2.55
CA LEU A 42 -5.16 7.67 3.41
C LEU A 42 -6.44 7.01 2.84
N THR A 43 -7.10 7.61 1.85
CA THR A 43 -8.37 7.14 1.28
C THR A 43 -8.27 6.82 -0.21
N ILE A 44 -8.55 7.81 -1.06
CA ILE A 44 -8.68 7.62 -2.52
C ILE A 44 -7.42 7.02 -3.11
N VAL A 45 -6.25 7.53 -2.72
CA VAL A 45 -4.98 7.07 -3.29
C VAL A 45 -4.64 5.67 -2.78
N ALA A 46 -4.70 5.45 -1.46
CA ALA A 46 -4.43 4.16 -0.85
C ALA A 46 -5.37 3.05 -1.35
N MET A 47 -6.68 3.31 -1.35
CA MET A 47 -7.67 2.34 -1.84
C MET A 47 -7.48 2.07 -3.34
N GLY A 48 -7.18 3.11 -4.14
CA GLY A 48 -6.99 2.98 -5.58
C GLY A 48 -5.76 2.15 -5.95
N THR A 49 -4.65 2.35 -5.26
CA THR A 49 -3.42 1.59 -5.52
C THR A 49 -3.48 0.16 -4.97
N SER A 50 -4.18 -0.07 -3.85
CA SER A 50 -4.35 -1.41 -3.25
C SER A 50 -5.53 -2.22 -3.84
N MET A 51 -6.16 -1.76 -4.92
CA MET A 51 -7.18 -2.54 -5.63
C MET A 51 -6.67 -3.87 -6.18
N PRO A 52 -5.43 -4.00 -6.70
CA PRO A 52 -4.89 -5.28 -7.13
C PRO A 52 -4.82 -6.31 -5.98
N GLU A 53 -4.34 -5.91 -4.80
CA GLU A 53 -4.29 -6.76 -3.61
C GLU A 53 -5.68 -7.23 -3.19
N ALA A 54 -6.65 -6.30 -3.19
CA ALA A 54 -8.05 -6.62 -2.89
C ALA A 54 -8.62 -7.59 -3.91
N ALA A 55 -8.42 -7.34 -5.20
CA ALA A 55 -8.92 -8.19 -6.28
C ALA A 55 -8.37 -9.62 -6.18
N VAL A 56 -7.06 -9.78 -5.97
CA VAL A 56 -6.42 -11.10 -5.82
C VAL A 56 -7.00 -11.85 -4.62
N SER A 57 -7.05 -11.20 -3.45
CA SER A 57 -7.50 -11.86 -2.21
C SER A 57 -8.99 -12.20 -2.24
N ILE A 58 -9.85 -11.28 -2.70
CA ILE A 58 -11.30 -11.50 -2.79
C ILE A 58 -11.63 -12.58 -3.82
N THR A 59 -10.97 -12.56 -5.00
CA THR A 59 -11.19 -13.60 -6.02
C THR A 59 -10.75 -14.97 -5.51
N ALA A 60 -9.62 -15.06 -4.81
CA ALA A 60 -9.19 -16.31 -4.19
C ALA A 60 -10.21 -16.83 -3.15
N ALA A 61 -10.78 -15.95 -2.34
CA ALA A 61 -11.82 -16.30 -1.39
C ALA A 61 -13.09 -16.82 -2.08
N MET A 62 -13.53 -16.15 -3.16
CA MET A 62 -14.69 -16.61 -3.96
C MET A 62 -14.47 -18.00 -4.56
N GLN A 63 -13.21 -18.36 -4.84
CA GLN A 63 -12.81 -19.69 -5.30
C GLN A 63 -12.52 -20.68 -4.16
N GLN A 64 -12.85 -20.33 -2.90
CA GLN A 64 -12.59 -21.13 -1.70
C GLN A 64 -11.09 -21.42 -1.48
N ASN A 65 -10.21 -20.53 -1.95
CA ASN A 65 -8.76 -20.65 -1.85
C ASN A 65 -8.16 -19.41 -1.17
N ALA A 66 -8.66 -19.06 0.02
CA ALA A 66 -8.20 -17.88 0.77
C ALA A 66 -6.80 -18.03 1.40
N GLY A 67 -6.12 -19.15 1.22
CA GLY A 67 -4.81 -19.42 1.82
C GLY A 67 -3.72 -18.42 1.44
N ILE A 68 -3.85 -17.74 0.29
CA ILE A 68 -2.88 -16.72 -0.15
C ILE A 68 -3.14 -15.33 0.45
N THR A 69 -4.31 -15.08 1.05
CA THR A 69 -4.74 -13.73 1.48
C THR A 69 -3.81 -13.14 2.54
N ILE A 70 -3.48 -13.91 3.58
CA ILE A 70 -2.61 -13.41 4.66
C ILE A 70 -1.22 -13.07 4.12
N GLY A 71 -0.64 -13.97 3.31
CA GLY A 71 0.66 -13.73 2.70
C GLY A 71 0.67 -12.50 1.77
N ASN A 72 -0.37 -12.34 0.94
CA ASN A 72 -0.54 -11.18 0.07
C ASN A 72 -0.63 -9.88 0.89
N VAL A 73 -1.52 -9.82 1.88
CA VAL A 73 -1.75 -8.60 2.68
C VAL A 73 -0.57 -8.26 3.58
N VAL A 74 -0.08 -9.23 4.36
CA VAL A 74 1.03 -8.98 5.30
C VAL A 74 2.33 -8.72 4.55
N GLY A 75 2.59 -9.46 3.46
CA GLY A 75 3.73 -9.26 2.58
C GLY A 75 3.74 -7.87 1.94
N SER A 76 2.61 -7.42 1.36
CA SER A 76 2.48 -6.07 0.81
C SER A 76 2.67 -5.00 1.90
N ASN A 77 2.15 -5.21 3.12
CA ASN A 77 2.31 -4.24 4.20
C ASN A 77 3.77 -4.09 4.64
N ILE A 78 4.53 -5.18 4.72
CA ILE A 78 5.98 -5.15 5.00
C ILE A 78 6.72 -4.42 3.88
N LEU A 79 6.41 -4.75 2.63
CA LEU A 79 7.03 -4.17 1.44
C LEU A 79 6.73 -2.66 1.37
N ASN A 80 5.50 -2.26 1.63
CA ASN A 80 5.07 -0.87 1.66
C ASN A 80 5.90 -0.03 2.63
N ILE A 81 6.13 -0.52 3.84
CA ILE A 81 6.90 0.22 4.84
C ILE A 81 8.40 0.14 4.53
N PHE A 82 8.97 -1.04 4.39
CA PHE A 82 10.40 -1.18 4.30
C PHE A 82 10.98 -0.79 2.95
N ILE A 83 10.34 -1.17 1.85
CA ILE A 83 10.83 -0.88 0.50
C ILE A 83 10.31 0.46 0.00
N ILE A 84 9.00 0.66 -0.01
CA ILE A 84 8.44 1.84 -0.68
C ILE A 84 8.78 3.11 0.08
N LEU A 85 8.55 3.16 1.41
CA LEU A 85 8.95 4.31 2.20
C LEU A 85 10.49 4.42 2.30
N GLY A 86 11.21 3.29 2.35
CA GLY A 86 12.65 3.26 2.30
C GLY A 86 13.22 3.95 1.05
N ILE A 87 12.77 3.55 -0.14
CA ILE A 87 13.14 4.16 -1.42
C ILE A 87 12.70 5.63 -1.48
N THR A 88 11.48 5.92 -1.06
CA THR A 88 10.95 7.29 -1.05
C THR A 88 11.83 8.21 -0.19
N ALA A 89 12.24 7.74 1.00
CA ALA A 89 13.14 8.49 1.89
C ALA A 89 14.54 8.71 1.33
N LEU A 90 15.05 7.81 0.48
CA LEU A 90 16.34 8.01 -0.21
C LEU A 90 16.25 9.11 -1.27
N ILE A 91 15.10 9.21 -1.93
CA ILE A 91 14.86 10.18 -3.01
C ILE A 91 14.60 11.57 -2.45
N THR A 92 13.76 11.68 -1.41
CA THR A 92 13.40 12.95 -0.77
C THR A 92 13.00 12.75 0.69
N ASN A 93 13.26 13.76 1.52
CA ASN A 93 12.73 13.76 2.88
C ASN A 93 11.21 13.97 2.85
N VAL A 94 10.45 13.09 3.51
CA VAL A 94 9.00 13.16 3.54
C VAL A 94 8.55 13.74 4.88
N LYS A 95 7.97 14.94 4.86
CA LYS A 95 7.36 15.53 6.05
C LYS A 95 6.13 14.76 6.47
N ILE A 96 6.01 14.47 7.76
CA ILE A 96 4.89 13.71 8.33
C ILE A 96 4.14 14.59 9.32
N GLN A 97 2.82 14.63 9.18
CA GLN A 97 1.97 15.40 10.09
C GLN A 97 1.99 14.78 11.49
N LYS A 98 1.82 15.63 12.52
CA LYS A 98 1.75 15.17 13.92
C LYS A 98 0.60 14.19 14.16
N SER A 99 -0.53 14.37 13.47
CA SER A 99 -1.65 13.44 13.50
C SER A 99 -1.23 12.04 13.09
N THR A 100 -0.50 11.92 11.96
CA THR A 100 -0.05 10.62 11.44
C THR A 100 0.83 9.87 12.43
N ILE A 101 1.76 10.57 13.06
CA ILE A 101 2.64 9.97 14.08
C ILE A 101 1.85 9.58 15.33
N ARG A 102 0.81 10.35 15.69
CA ARG A 102 0.07 10.16 16.93
C ARG A 102 -1.09 9.18 16.82
N TYR A 103 -1.71 9.07 15.65
CA TYR A 103 -2.95 8.31 15.45
C TYR A 103 -2.84 7.25 14.36
N GLU A 104 -2.52 7.61 13.10
CA GLU A 104 -2.64 6.69 11.97
C GLU A 104 -1.56 5.59 12.01
N ILE A 105 -0.29 5.91 12.29
CA ILE A 105 0.77 4.90 12.41
C ILE A 105 0.53 3.97 13.61
N PRO A 106 0.24 4.49 14.85
CA PRO A 106 -0.12 3.62 15.97
C PRO A 106 -1.36 2.76 15.70
N PHE A 107 -2.38 3.30 15.02
CA PHE A 107 -3.56 2.53 14.63
C PHE A 107 -3.23 1.40 13.65
N MET A 108 -2.39 1.67 12.64
CA MET A 108 -1.88 0.65 11.72
C MET A 108 -1.15 -0.48 12.46
N ILE A 109 -0.30 -0.15 13.43
CA ILE A 109 0.40 -1.15 14.25
C ILE A 109 -0.62 -1.94 15.10
N PHE A 110 -1.57 -1.25 15.72
CA PHE A 110 -2.60 -1.85 16.57
C PHE A 110 -3.45 -2.89 15.81
N ILE A 111 -3.93 -2.55 14.62
CA ILE A 111 -4.72 -3.51 13.82
C ILE A 111 -3.88 -4.68 13.30
N THR A 112 -2.58 -4.48 13.06
CA THR A 112 -1.66 -5.59 12.72
C THR A 112 -1.51 -6.55 13.90
N ILE A 113 -1.43 -6.03 15.13
CA ILE A 113 -1.40 -6.85 16.35
C ILE A 113 -2.74 -7.59 16.53
N ILE A 114 -3.88 -6.93 16.30
CA ILE A 114 -5.20 -7.60 16.34
C ILE A 114 -5.25 -8.75 15.35
N LEU A 115 -4.82 -8.53 14.10
CA LEU A 115 -4.77 -9.59 13.09
C LEU A 115 -3.93 -10.79 13.57
N MET A 116 -2.77 -10.51 14.17
CA MET A 116 -1.90 -11.55 14.73
C MET A 116 -2.61 -12.32 15.87
N ILE A 117 -3.29 -11.62 16.77
CA ILE A 117 -4.03 -12.25 17.86
C ILE A 117 -5.16 -13.13 17.30
N PHE A 118 -5.94 -12.66 16.35
CA PHE A 118 -6.99 -13.45 15.70
C PHE A 118 -6.42 -14.70 15.03
N GLY A 119 -5.31 -14.57 14.30
CA GLY A 119 -4.64 -15.71 13.69
C GLY A 119 -4.14 -16.75 14.70
N MET A 120 -3.79 -16.34 15.94
CA MET A 120 -3.33 -17.23 17.00
C MET A 120 -4.44 -18.05 17.65
N THR A 121 -5.69 -17.58 17.64
CA THR A 121 -6.78 -18.27 18.34
C THR A 121 -7.13 -19.60 17.72
N ASP A 122 -7.49 -19.57 16.43
CA ASP A 122 -8.00 -20.75 15.70
C ASP A 122 -7.19 -21.11 14.45
N MET A 123 -6.00 -20.54 14.28
CA MET A 123 -5.17 -20.65 13.07
C MET A 123 -5.93 -20.29 11.78
N LYS A 124 -6.89 -19.40 11.90
CA LYS A 124 -7.70 -18.84 10.81
C LYS A 124 -8.37 -17.55 11.25
N ILE A 125 -8.70 -16.70 10.29
CA ILE A 125 -9.55 -15.53 10.53
C ILE A 125 -10.99 -15.95 10.18
N THR A 126 -11.87 -15.85 11.15
CA THR A 126 -13.27 -16.28 11.06
C THR A 126 -14.18 -15.17 10.56
N PHE A 127 -15.42 -15.51 10.22
CA PHE A 127 -16.47 -14.54 9.84
C PHE A 127 -16.67 -13.45 10.91
N ILE A 128 -16.68 -13.83 12.21
CA ILE A 128 -16.92 -12.88 13.32
C ILE A 128 -15.76 -11.88 13.41
N GLU A 129 -14.55 -12.33 13.28
CA GLU A 129 -13.36 -11.48 13.25
C GLU A 129 -13.34 -10.56 12.02
N GLY A 130 -13.85 -11.05 10.89
CA GLY A 130 -14.07 -10.24 9.70
C GLY A 130 -15.08 -9.11 9.91
N VAL A 131 -16.19 -9.39 10.57
CA VAL A 131 -17.17 -8.36 10.96
C VAL A 131 -16.50 -7.32 11.88
N PHE A 132 -15.68 -7.77 12.83
CA PHE A 132 -14.95 -6.86 13.71
C PHE A 132 -13.96 -5.96 12.93
N LEU A 133 -13.22 -6.51 11.98
CA LEU A 133 -12.33 -5.71 11.11
C LEU A 133 -13.13 -4.69 10.29
N TRP A 134 -14.30 -5.04 9.78
CA TRP A 134 -15.18 -4.11 9.07
C TRP A 134 -15.73 -3.00 9.98
N ILE A 135 -16.07 -3.30 11.23
CA ILE A 135 -16.47 -2.27 12.21
C ILE A 135 -15.32 -1.27 12.42
N LEU A 136 -14.09 -1.76 12.59
CA LEU A 136 -12.91 -0.90 12.70
C LEU A 136 -12.68 -0.09 11.42
N PHE A 137 -12.93 -0.66 10.24
CA PHE A 137 -12.82 0.05 8.97
C PHE A 137 -13.81 1.20 8.86
N ILE A 138 -15.07 0.97 9.22
CA ILE A 138 -16.10 2.01 9.25
C ILE A 138 -15.73 3.10 10.27
N ALA A 139 -15.28 2.72 11.47
CA ALA A 139 -14.83 3.67 12.48
C ALA A 139 -13.64 4.52 11.98
N TYR A 140 -12.70 3.92 11.26
CA TYR A 140 -11.59 4.61 10.62
C TYR A 140 -12.06 5.59 9.56
N LEU A 141 -13.02 5.22 8.69
CA LEU A 141 -13.58 6.12 7.69
C LEU A 141 -14.32 7.30 8.34
N VAL A 142 -15.08 7.06 9.40
CA VAL A 142 -15.74 8.12 10.19
C VAL A 142 -14.71 9.07 10.80
N TYR A 143 -13.63 8.54 11.38
CA TYR A 143 -12.52 9.35 11.90
C TYR A 143 -11.93 10.26 10.81
N LEU A 144 -11.62 9.72 9.63
CA LEU A 144 -11.09 10.50 8.50
C LEU A 144 -12.09 11.57 8.01
N PHE A 145 -13.38 11.24 7.98
CA PHE A 145 -14.43 12.19 7.62
C PHE A 145 -14.51 13.37 8.61
N ILE A 146 -14.46 13.07 9.93
CA ILE A 146 -14.45 14.12 10.97
C ILE A 146 -13.18 14.97 10.85
N MET A 147 -12.04 14.34 10.62
CA MET A 147 -10.76 15.04 10.41
C MET A 147 -10.82 15.96 9.18
N ALA A 148 -11.41 15.50 8.07
CA ALA A 148 -11.60 16.30 6.86
C ALA A 148 -12.46 17.54 7.13
N ARG A 149 -13.56 17.36 7.85
CA ARG A 149 -14.51 18.45 8.14
C ARG A 149 -13.92 19.53 9.07
N ASN A 150 -13.02 19.15 9.97
CA ASN A 150 -12.42 20.06 10.96
C ASN A 150 -11.13 20.73 10.46
N SER A 151 -10.73 20.49 9.22
CA SER A 151 -9.50 21.04 8.65
C SER A 151 -9.81 22.26 7.80
N GLU A 152 -9.33 23.43 8.24
CA GLU A 152 -9.28 24.64 7.42
C GLU A 152 -7.93 24.68 6.69
N THR A 153 -7.87 24.19 5.48
CA THR A 153 -6.69 24.37 4.62
C THR A 153 -6.95 25.50 3.65
N GLN A 154 -6.28 26.63 3.86
CA GLN A 154 -6.15 27.69 2.86
C GLN A 154 -4.93 27.34 1.99
N GLU A 155 -5.14 26.60 0.91
CA GLU A 155 -4.12 26.44 -0.12
C GLU A 155 -4.55 27.17 -1.39
N GLU A 156 -3.58 27.85 -2.07
CA GLU A 156 -3.82 28.59 -3.31
C GLU A 156 -4.48 27.73 -4.38
N GLU A 157 -5.57 28.21 -4.94
CA GLU A 157 -6.31 27.57 -6.01
C GLU A 157 -5.47 27.48 -7.29
N LYS A 158 -5.06 26.28 -7.65
CA LYS A 158 -4.77 26.00 -9.07
C LYS A 158 -6.10 25.80 -9.79
N ASP A 159 -6.30 26.52 -10.84
CA ASP A 159 -7.58 26.66 -11.59
C ASP A 159 -7.90 25.43 -12.49
N ILE A 160 -7.77 24.22 -11.92
CA ILE A 160 -8.17 22.98 -12.62
C ILE A 160 -9.63 22.68 -12.23
N PRO A 161 -10.58 22.61 -13.18
CA PRO A 161 -11.96 22.30 -12.87
C PRO A 161 -12.12 20.90 -12.26
N VAL A 162 -13.06 20.73 -11.32
CA VAL A 162 -13.28 19.49 -10.55
C VAL A 162 -13.42 18.26 -11.45
N TRP A 163 -14.16 18.38 -12.56
CA TRP A 163 -14.32 17.27 -13.49
C TRP A 163 -12.99 16.77 -14.11
N LYS A 164 -12.04 17.69 -14.38
CA LYS A 164 -10.69 17.31 -14.85
C LYS A 164 -9.90 16.61 -13.75
N CYS A 165 -10.03 17.04 -12.49
CA CYS A 165 -9.39 16.38 -11.36
C CYS A 165 -9.89 14.93 -11.22
N LEU A 166 -11.23 14.75 -11.30
CA LEU A 166 -11.85 13.42 -11.27
C LEU A 166 -11.41 12.56 -12.45
N LEU A 167 -11.31 13.15 -13.64
CA LEU A 167 -10.81 12.44 -14.83
C LEU A 167 -9.34 12.01 -14.65
N PHE A 168 -8.51 12.87 -14.07
CA PHE A 168 -7.11 12.56 -13.79
C PHE A 168 -6.98 11.44 -12.75
N ILE A 169 -7.81 11.42 -11.71
CA ILE A 169 -7.85 10.34 -10.73
C ILE A 169 -8.27 9.03 -11.41
N LEU A 170 -9.36 9.05 -12.19
CA LEU A 170 -9.87 7.85 -12.84
C LEU A 170 -8.89 7.28 -13.87
N ILE A 171 -8.48 8.10 -14.85
CA ILE A 171 -7.58 7.64 -15.91
C ILE A 171 -6.20 7.33 -15.35
N GLY A 172 -5.69 8.18 -14.45
CA GLY A 172 -4.40 7.95 -13.78
C GLY A 172 -4.40 6.64 -13.01
N GLY A 173 -5.43 6.38 -12.21
CA GLY A 173 -5.58 5.13 -11.47
C GLY A 173 -5.66 3.90 -12.38
N ILE A 174 -6.46 3.94 -13.45
CA ILE A 174 -6.53 2.86 -14.45
C ILE A 174 -5.16 2.61 -15.09
N LEU A 175 -4.44 3.67 -15.47
CA LEU A 175 -3.11 3.55 -16.07
C LEU A 175 -2.09 2.96 -15.09
N VAL A 176 -2.13 3.34 -13.82
CA VAL A 176 -1.23 2.79 -12.79
C VAL A 176 -1.47 1.29 -12.63
N VAL A 177 -2.73 0.86 -12.48
CA VAL A 177 -3.06 -0.57 -12.35
C VAL A 177 -2.70 -1.35 -13.61
N LYS A 178 -3.12 -0.88 -14.79
CA LYS A 178 -2.80 -1.55 -16.07
C LYS A 178 -1.30 -1.51 -16.39
N GLY A 179 -0.62 -0.44 -16.02
CA GLY A 179 0.82 -0.33 -16.15
C GLY A 179 1.56 -1.35 -15.30
N SER A 180 1.10 -1.59 -14.08
CA SER A 180 1.61 -2.66 -13.21
C SER A 180 1.39 -4.04 -13.83
N ASP A 181 0.16 -4.36 -14.29
CA ASP A 181 -0.16 -5.61 -14.97
C ASP A 181 0.79 -5.87 -16.18
N PHE A 182 1.02 -4.86 -17.00
CA PHE A 182 1.91 -4.97 -18.16
C PHE A 182 3.38 -5.13 -17.76
N ALA A 183 3.84 -4.36 -16.76
CA ALA A 183 5.21 -4.46 -16.27
C ALA A 183 5.50 -5.86 -15.71
N VAL A 184 4.61 -6.38 -14.87
CA VAL A 184 4.71 -7.73 -14.27
C VAL A 184 4.66 -8.82 -15.34
N SER A 185 3.69 -8.74 -16.27
CA SER A 185 3.55 -9.72 -17.34
C SER A 185 4.78 -9.75 -18.25
N GLY A 186 5.27 -8.57 -18.66
CA GLY A 186 6.47 -8.43 -19.48
C GLY A 186 7.71 -8.97 -18.79
N ALA A 187 7.94 -8.56 -17.53
CA ALA A 187 9.08 -9.00 -16.74
C ALA A 187 9.05 -10.51 -16.47
N SER A 188 7.90 -11.08 -16.12
CA SER A 188 7.72 -12.51 -15.89
C SER A 188 8.00 -13.33 -17.14
N ALA A 189 7.51 -12.88 -18.31
CA ALA A 189 7.75 -13.56 -19.57
C ALA A 189 9.24 -13.51 -19.98
N ILE A 190 9.93 -12.40 -19.73
CA ILE A 190 11.38 -12.28 -19.96
C ILE A 190 12.14 -13.22 -19.00
N ALA A 191 11.77 -13.26 -17.71
CA ALA A 191 12.39 -14.15 -16.73
C ALA A 191 12.24 -15.64 -17.12
N ARG A 192 11.04 -16.06 -17.59
CA ARG A 192 10.81 -17.41 -18.15
C ARG A 192 11.70 -17.71 -19.33
N TYR A 193 11.88 -16.75 -20.22
CA TYR A 193 12.76 -16.93 -21.39
C TYR A 193 14.22 -17.19 -20.97
N PHE A 194 14.68 -16.59 -19.87
CA PHE A 194 16.00 -16.86 -19.28
C PHE A 194 16.05 -18.11 -18.38
N GLY A 195 14.98 -18.90 -18.34
CA GLY A 195 14.94 -20.17 -17.61
C GLY A 195 14.75 -20.04 -16.08
N MET A 196 14.29 -18.87 -15.61
CA MET A 196 13.97 -18.70 -14.18
C MET A 196 12.74 -19.52 -13.82
N SER A 197 12.74 -20.13 -12.61
CA SER A 197 11.63 -20.96 -12.14
C SER A 197 10.37 -20.13 -11.87
N GLU A 198 9.18 -20.74 -12.05
CA GLU A 198 7.89 -20.10 -11.73
C GLU A 198 7.82 -19.71 -10.26
N ARG A 199 8.42 -20.50 -9.37
CA ARG A 199 8.52 -20.16 -7.94
C ARG A 199 9.31 -18.86 -7.74
N PHE A 200 10.45 -18.70 -8.39
CA PHE A 200 11.27 -17.48 -8.29
C PHE A 200 10.51 -16.27 -8.86
N ILE A 201 9.85 -16.42 -10.02
CA ILE A 201 9.06 -15.36 -10.65
C ILE A 201 7.91 -14.93 -9.73
N GLY A 202 7.19 -15.89 -9.15
CA GLY A 202 6.08 -15.61 -8.23
C GLY A 202 6.52 -14.89 -6.96
N LEU A 203 7.59 -15.36 -6.32
CA LEU A 203 8.09 -14.80 -5.06
C LEU A 203 8.78 -13.42 -5.22
N THR A 204 9.22 -13.08 -6.42
CA THR A 204 9.94 -11.82 -6.68
C THR A 204 9.14 -10.88 -7.55
N ILE A 205 9.00 -11.20 -8.84
CA ILE A 205 8.43 -10.28 -9.85
C ILE A 205 6.94 -10.03 -9.59
N VAL A 206 6.16 -11.09 -9.35
CA VAL A 206 4.72 -10.96 -9.15
C VAL A 206 4.44 -10.34 -7.79
N ALA A 207 5.10 -10.81 -6.73
CA ALA A 207 4.89 -10.28 -5.37
C ALA A 207 5.26 -8.78 -5.27
N PHE A 208 6.35 -8.36 -5.91
CA PHE A 208 6.71 -6.94 -5.97
C PHE A 208 5.79 -6.15 -6.88
N GLY A 209 5.25 -6.81 -7.90
CA GLY A 209 4.46 -6.18 -8.96
C GLY A 209 3.13 -5.63 -8.49
N THR A 210 2.43 -6.29 -7.58
CA THR A 210 1.16 -5.79 -7.03
C THR A 210 1.36 -4.48 -6.26
N SER A 211 2.53 -4.28 -5.65
CA SER A 211 2.87 -3.04 -4.93
C SER A 211 3.57 -1.98 -5.78
N LEU A 212 3.74 -2.19 -7.10
CA LEU A 212 4.26 -1.16 -8.02
C LEU A 212 3.36 0.09 -8.08
N PRO A 213 2.02 -0.02 -8.07
CA PRO A 213 1.14 1.14 -7.97
C PRO A 213 1.47 2.04 -6.78
N GLU A 214 1.60 1.46 -5.59
CA GLU A 214 1.96 2.18 -4.36
C GLU A 214 3.32 2.83 -4.47
N LEU A 215 4.33 2.10 -4.97
CA LEU A 215 5.70 2.60 -5.11
C LEU A 215 5.73 3.82 -6.03
N VAL A 216 5.23 3.69 -7.25
CA VAL A 216 5.33 4.75 -8.25
C VAL A 216 4.51 5.97 -7.82
N THR A 217 3.31 5.75 -7.25
CA THR A 217 2.44 6.82 -6.76
C THR A 217 3.06 7.56 -5.58
N SER A 218 3.59 6.84 -4.57
CA SER A 218 4.20 7.48 -3.39
C SER A 218 5.48 8.24 -3.74
N VAL A 219 6.34 7.68 -4.59
CA VAL A 219 7.56 8.37 -5.07
C VAL A 219 7.19 9.61 -5.88
N THR A 220 6.18 9.52 -6.76
CA THR A 220 5.71 10.66 -7.56
C THR A 220 5.14 11.74 -6.67
N ALA A 221 4.28 11.40 -5.69
CA ALA A 221 3.73 12.34 -4.74
C ALA A 221 4.82 13.05 -3.93
N ALA A 222 5.78 12.30 -3.41
CA ALA A 222 6.91 12.84 -2.65
C ALA A 222 7.78 13.80 -3.49
N LYS A 223 8.11 13.43 -4.74
CA LYS A 223 8.86 14.30 -5.67
C LYS A 223 8.13 15.59 -6.01
N ARG A 224 6.79 15.56 -6.04
CA ARG A 224 5.95 16.74 -6.28
C ARG A 224 5.73 17.60 -5.03
N GLY A 225 6.33 17.25 -3.89
CA GLY A 225 6.14 17.93 -2.61
C GLY A 225 4.83 17.60 -1.89
N ASN A 226 4.03 16.65 -2.41
CA ASN A 226 2.79 16.17 -1.81
C ASN A 226 3.08 15.09 -0.75
N ALA A 227 3.85 15.44 0.28
CA ALA A 227 4.30 14.51 1.32
C ALA A 227 3.13 13.82 2.05
N GLY A 228 2.00 14.54 2.26
CA GLY A 228 0.78 13.98 2.85
C GLY A 228 0.20 12.85 2.01
N ILE A 229 0.18 12.97 0.68
CA ILE A 229 -0.28 11.91 -0.21
C ILE A 229 0.70 10.72 -0.17
N ALA A 230 2.01 10.99 -0.19
CA ALA A 230 3.01 9.92 -0.20
C ALA A 230 2.94 9.03 1.04
N ILE A 231 2.91 9.61 2.24
CA ILE A 231 2.82 8.84 3.50
C ILE A 231 1.42 8.27 3.72
N GLY A 232 0.39 9.05 3.37
CA GLY A 232 -1.01 8.62 3.48
C GLY A 232 -1.29 7.41 2.62
N ASN A 233 -0.76 7.36 1.39
CA ASN A 233 -0.87 6.20 0.51
C ASN A 233 -0.39 4.92 1.21
N ILE A 234 0.81 4.92 1.76
CA ILE A 234 1.40 3.72 2.37
C ILE A 234 0.71 3.33 3.68
N VAL A 235 0.49 4.29 4.59
CA VAL A 235 -0.20 3.99 5.86
C VAL A 235 -1.65 3.59 5.61
N GLY A 236 -2.33 4.28 4.67
CA GLY A 236 -3.70 3.96 4.29
C GLY A 236 -3.84 2.60 3.60
N SER A 237 -2.92 2.25 2.67
CA SER A 237 -2.88 0.93 2.04
C SER A 237 -2.72 -0.19 3.06
N ASN A 238 -1.83 -0.02 4.04
CA ASN A 238 -1.64 -1.02 5.09
C ASN A 238 -2.89 -1.19 5.96
N ILE A 239 -3.57 -0.09 6.30
CA ILE A 239 -4.84 -0.12 7.04
C ILE A 239 -5.95 -0.77 6.20
N PHE A 240 -6.08 -0.38 4.92
CA PHE A 240 -7.05 -0.91 3.99
C PHE A 240 -6.87 -2.42 3.77
N ASN A 241 -5.64 -2.85 3.59
CA ASN A 241 -5.31 -4.26 3.39
C ASN A 241 -5.75 -5.14 4.57
N ILE A 242 -5.52 -4.70 5.81
CA ILE A 242 -5.94 -5.46 6.99
C ILE A 242 -7.45 -5.36 7.19
N LEU A 243 -8.00 -4.15 7.26
CA LEU A 243 -9.39 -3.96 7.68
C LEU A 243 -10.39 -4.32 6.58
N PHE A 244 -10.13 -3.89 5.34
CA PHE A 244 -11.04 -4.12 4.23
C PHE A 244 -10.75 -5.44 3.53
N VAL A 245 -9.50 -5.71 3.12
CA VAL A 245 -9.20 -6.89 2.29
C VAL A 245 -9.36 -8.17 3.10
N ILE A 246 -8.69 -8.30 4.25
CA ILE A 246 -8.86 -9.49 5.11
C ILE A 246 -10.28 -9.54 5.68
N GLY A 247 -10.83 -8.38 6.11
CA GLY A 247 -12.22 -8.31 6.58
C GLY A 247 -13.20 -8.85 5.55
N THR A 248 -13.15 -8.38 4.30
CA THR A 248 -14.05 -8.85 3.22
C THR A 248 -13.81 -10.31 2.89
N THR A 249 -12.56 -10.72 2.78
CA THR A 249 -12.20 -12.11 2.46
C THR A 249 -12.75 -13.07 3.52
N SER A 250 -12.62 -12.73 4.80
CA SER A 250 -13.12 -13.58 5.90
C SER A 250 -14.65 -13.61 6.02
N LEU A 251 -15.37 -12.62 5.47
CA LEU A 251 -16.83 -12.68 5.33
C LEU A 251 -17.27 -13.65 4.22
N ILE A 252 -16.43 -13.91 3.23
CA ILE A 252 -16.73 -14.84 2.13
C ILE A 252 -16.41 -16.29 2.55
N CYS A 253 -15.21 -16.49 3.10
CA CYS A 253 -14.77 -17.79 3.63
C CYS A 253 -13.71 -17.60 4.71
N SER A 254 -13.57 -18.58 5.62
CA SER A 254 -12.51 -18.52 6.64
C SER A 254 -11.12 -18.43 5.99
N VAL A 255 -10.30 -17.49 6.44
CA VAL A 255 -8.95 -17.25 5.92
C VAL A 255 -7.93 -18.03 6.75
N PRO A 256 -7.27 -19.07 6.21
CA PRO A 256 -6.26 -19.82 6.94
C PRO A 256 -5.10 -18.93 7.39
N PHE A 257 -4.67 -19.07 8.64
CA PHE A 257 -3.53 -18.37 9.20
C PHE A 257 -2.44 -19.39 9.58
N GLU A 258 -1.54 -19.68 8.64
CA GLU A 258 -0.47 -20.63 8.86
C GLU A 258 0.57 -20.11 9.86
N SER A 259 1.24 -21.00 10.60
CA SER A 259 2.23 -20.63 11.64
C SER A 259 3.35 -19.70 11.12
N LYS A 260 3.73 -19.82 9.84
CA LYS A 260 4.72 -18.92 9.21
C LYS A 260 4.28 -17.46 9.20
N PHE A 261 2.96 -17.20 9.05
CA PHE A 261 2.43 -15.83 9.04
C PHE A 261 2.50 -15.14 10.39
N MET A 262 2.76 -15.87 11.48
CA MET A 262 3.04 -15.29 12.78
C MET A 262 4.34 -14.46 12.74
N ILE A 263 5.39 -15.01 12.14
CA ILE A 263 6.69 -14.33 12.01
C ILE A 263 6.52 -13.13 11.06
N ASP A 264 5.84 -13.32 9.93
CA ASP A 264 5.60 -12.24 8.97
C ASP A 264 4.79 -11.10 9.60
N SER A 265 3.73 -11.41 10.37
CA SER A 265 2.94 -10.41 11.09
C SER A 265 3.76 -9.68 12.16
N MET A 266 4.65 -10.39 12.87
CA MET A 266 5.58 -9.76 13.83
C MET A 266 6.54 -8.81 13.12
N ILE A 267 7.06 -9.20 11.95
CA ILE A 267 7.91 -8.33 11.11
C ILE A 267 7.12 -7.11 10.62
N ALA A 268 5.84 -7.26 10.26
CA ALA A 268 4.97 -6.13 9.91
C ALA A 268 4.78 -5.15 11.09
N VAL A 269 4.62 -5.67 12.31
CA VAL A 269 4.59 -4.84 13.53
C VAL A 269 5.91 -4.11 13.73
N ILE A 270 7.05 -4.81 13.60
CA ILE A 270 8.38 -4.20 13.70
C ILE A 270 8.57 -3.12 12.64
N ALA A 271 8.12 -3.34 11.40
CA ALA A 271 8.16 -2.35 10.34
C ALA A 271 7.39 -1.08 10.72
N GLY A 272 6.18 -1.23 11.26
CA GLY A 272 5.40 -0.12 11.80
C GLY A 272 6.12 0.62 12.93
N LEU A 273 6.76 -0.09 13.86
CA LEU A 273 7.54 0.49 14.95
C LEU A 273 8.77 1.24 14.44
N VAL A 274 9.50 0.69 13.45
CA VAL A 274 10.64 1.37 12.82
C VAL A 274 10.20 2.67 12.16
N LEU A 275 9.08 2.68 11.44
CA LEU A 275 8.50 3.89 10.88
C LEU A 275 8.14 4.88 11.98
N TRP A 276 7.44 4.43 13.02
CA TRP A 276 6.97 5.28 14.10
C TRP A 276 8.12 5.96 14.85
N PHE A 277 9.06 5.17 15.38
CA PHE A 277 10.20 5.72 16.12
C PHE A 277 11.15 6.53 15.22
N GLY A 278 11.34 6.11 13.97
CA GLY A 278 12.20 6.81 13.01
C GLY A 278 11.68 8.19 12.62
N THR A 279 10.37 8.43 12.80
CA THR A 279 9.72 9.70 12.41
C THR A 279 9.34 10.59 13.59
N MET A 280 9.23 10.05 14.81
CA MET A 280 8.76 10.79 16.01
C MET A 280 9.57 12.06 16.28
N LYS A 281 10.91 11.97 16.25
CA LYS A 281 11.78 13.07 16.69
C LYS A 281 11.76 14.28 15.76
N HIS A 282 11.71 14.04 14.45
CA HIS A 282 11.88 15.10 13.46
C HIS A 282 10.62 15.40 12.65
N GLN A 283 9.56 14.60 12.82
CA GLN A 283 8.34 14.66 12.01
C GLN A 283 8.65 14.56 10.50
N GLU A 284 9.70 13.82 10.17
CA GLU A 284 10.17 13.59 8.81
C GLU A 284 10.70 12.17 8.68
N LEU A 285 10.39 11.52 7.58
CA LEU A 285 11.06 10.32 7.14
C LEU A 285 12.31 10.74 6.37
N ARG A 286 13.49 10.46 6.95
CA ARG A 286 14.80 10.88 6.43
C ARG A 286 15.59 9.71 5.87
N LYS A 287 16.59 10.01 5.03
CA LYS A 287 17.48 9.03 4.41
C LYS A 287 18.06 7.97 5.36
N PRO A 288 18.55 8.30 6.60
CA PRO A 288 19.06 7.26 7.51
C PRO A 288 17.99 6.24 7.89
N CYS A 289 16.76 6.69 8.15
CA CYS A 289 15.63 5.79 8.43
C CYS A 289 15.30 4.93 7.20
N GLY A 290 15.31 5.52 5.99
CA GLY A 290 15.12 4.78 4.75
C GLY A 290 16.16 3.68 4.54
N ILE A 291 17.43 3.96 4.82
CA ILE A 291 18.51 2.94 4.75
C ILE A 291 18.23 1.80 5.73
N VAL A 292 17.89 2.11 6.98
CA VAL A 292 17.54 1.08 7.99
C VAL A 292 16.37 0.22 7.51
N MET A 293 15.31 0.82 6.96
CA MET A 293 14.16 0.10 6.42
C MET A 293 14.56 -0.87 5.31
N LEU A 294 15.36 -0.41 4.36
CA LEU A 294 15.84 -1.26 3.26
C LEU A 294 16.73 -2.41 3.74
N LEU A 295 17.59 -2.18 4.73
CA LEU A 295 18.40 -3.22 5.35
C LEU A 295 17.52 -4.25 6.10
N CYS A 296 16.51 -3.79 6.83
CA CYS A 296 15.54 -4.68 7.48
C CYS A 296 14.81 -5.56 6.47
N TYR A 297 14.41 -5.00 5.31
CA TYR A 297 13.81 -5.81 4.25
C TYR A 297 14.80 -6.82 3.67
N GLY A 298 16.07 -6.42 3.46
CA GLY A 298 17.10 -7.34 2.99
C GLY A 298 17.28 -8.55 3.92
N LEU A 299 17.28 -8.34 5.23
CA LEU A 299 17.33 -9.41 6.23
C LEU A 299 16.07 -10.29 6.18
N TYR A 300 14.89 -9.68 6.07
CA TYR A 300 13.64 -10.42 5.90
C TYR A 300 13.63 -11.25 4.61
N PHE A 301 14.10 -10.69 3.50
CA PHE A 301 14.19 -11.40 2.23
C PHE A 301 15.15 -12.61 2.30
N ILE A 302 16.29 -12.46 2.97
CA ILE A 302 17.21 -13.59 3.23
C ILE A 302 16.50 -14.67 4.05
N TYR A 303 15.76 -14.29 5.10
CA TYR A 303 14.96 -15.23 5.88
C TYR A 303 13.96 -15.99 5.00
N LEU A 304 13.21 -15.29 4.11
CA LEU A 304 12.26 -15.93 3.18
C LEU A 304 12.92 -16.90 2.19
N CYS A 305 14.17 -16.62 1.79
CA CYS A 305 14.91 -17.50 0.88
C CYS A 305 15.45 -18.77 1.55
N LEU A 306 15.63 -18.73 2.88
CA LEU A 306 16.17 -19.86 3.66
C LEU A 306 15.08 -20.82 4.17
N MET A 307 13.81 -20.39 4.19
CA MET A 307 12.65 -21.21 4.53
C MET A 307 11.98 -21.82 3.28
#